data_ce14cd66d98a7eebc44ee098148cc00e
#
_entry.id   ce14cd66d98a7eebc44ee098148cc00e
#
_cell.length_a   1.000
_cell.length_b   1.000
_cell.length_c   1.000
_cell.angle_alpha   90.00
_cell.angle_beta   90.00
_cell.angle_gamma   90.00
#
_symmetry.space_group_name_H-M   'P 1'
#
loop_
_entity.id
_entity.type
_entity.pdbx_description
1 polymer ?
#
loop_
_entity_poly.entity_id
_entity_poly.type
_entity_poly.pdbx_seq_one_letter_code
_entity_poly.pdbx_strand_id
1 'polypeptide(L)'
;MAEIIKVYKQTLPAIRFIGKKFDNFGGWNEMFANGWLGIIENIAGGPEVLYHMPNYGKDGDAFIGLERHKSGEPLEVWIGMFAPANTEVPEGFVYIDYPEGTNLGVCWIYGKESETHNPIGECAGKITNGGMEIVPDKDGAVWSFERCQCPRYTMPDDKGNVILDYCYFVK
;
A
#
# COMPACT_ATOMS: atom_id res chain seq x y z
N MET A 1 -15.76 16.57 -1.16
CA MET A 1 -15.42 15.80 0.07
C MET A 1 -15.15 14.34 -0.30
N ALA A 2 -14.08 13.79 0.21
CA ALA A 2 -13.76 12.39 -0.06
C ALA A 2 -14.60 11.45 0.83
N GLU A 3 -14.94 10.28 0.29
CA GLU A 3 -15.78 9.28 0.98
C GLU A 3 -15.30 7.86 0.71
N ILE A 4 -15.54 6.95 1.65
CA ILE A 4 -15.27 5.51 1.48
C ILE A 4 -16.43 4.93 0.67
N ILE A 5 -16.13 4.46 -0.55
CA ILE A 5 -17.14 3.94 -1.49
C ILE A 5 -17.17 2.42 -1.58
N LYS A 6 -16.16 1.72 -1.06
CA LYS A 6 -16.07 0.26 -1.13
C LYS A 6 -15.19 -0.27 -0.02
N VAL A 7 -15.60 -1.38 0.57
CA VAL A 7 -14.81 -2.15 1.56
C VAL A 7 -14.87 -3.61 1.17
N TYR A 8 -13.72 -4.27 1.08
CA TYR A 8 -13.66 -5.68 0.69
C TYR A 8 -12.40 -6.38 1.24
N LYS A 9 -12.43 -7.70 1.20
CA LYS A 9 -11.28 -8.55 1.54
C LYS A 9 -10.54 -8.94 0.27
N GLN A 10 -9.21 -8.84 0.31
CA GLN A 10 -8.34 -9.28 -0.78
C GLN A 10 -7.29 -10.24 -0.23
N THR A 11 -7.11 -11.36 -0.89
CA THR A 11 -6.04 -12.32 -0.56
C THR A 11 -4.86 -12.09 -1.50
N LEU A 12 -3.68 -11.94 -0.92
CA LEU A 12 -2.45 -11.69 -1.69
C LEU A 12 -1.81 -12.99 -2.16
N PRO A 13 -1.18 -13.00 -3.35
CA PRO A 13 -0.19 -14.01 -3.68
C PRO A 13 1.07 -13.82 -2.82
N ALA A 14 2.02 -14.74 -2.90
CA ALA A 14 3.36 -14.50 -2.36
C ALA A 14 3.97 -13.28 -3.08
N ILE A 15 4.31 -12.24 -2.34
CA ILE A 15 4.87 -11.00 -2.88
C ILE A 15 5.96 -10.47 -1.96
N ARG A 16 6.78 -9.58 -2.50
CA ARG A 16 7.83 -8.88 -1.77
C ARG A 16 7.59 -7.38 -1.83
N PHE A 17 7.52 -6.73 -0.67
CA PHE A 17 7.65 -5.28 -0.59
C PHE A 17 9.12 -4.91 -0.66
N ILE A 18 9.47 -3.96 -1.51
CA ILE A 18 10.82 -3.39 -1.62
C ILE A 18 10.70 -1.88 -1.48
N GLY A 19 11.52 -1.28 -0.63
CA GLY A 19 11.44 0.17 -0.42
C GLY A 19 12.52 0.73 0.47
N LYS A 20 12.20 1.84 1.08
CA LYS A 20 13.03 2.56 2.05
C LYS A 20 12.22 2.82 3.31
N LYS A 21 12.90 2.82 4.46
CA LYS A 21 12.30 3.10 5.75
C LYS A 21 12.57 4.55 6.15
N PHE A 22 11.52 5.21 6.63
CA PHE A 22 11.55 6.60 7.11
C PHE A 22 10.84 6.70 8.47
N ASP A 23 11.02 7.81 9.15
CA ASP A 23 10.34 8.12 10.42
C ASP A 23 9.15 9.08 10.25
N ASN A 24 8.89 9.54 9.03
CA ASN A 24 7.75 10.40 8.70
C ASN A 24 7.39 10.32 7.20
N PHE A 25 6.28 10.97 6.83
CA PHE A 25 5.76 10.97 5.45
C PHE A 25 6.57 11.84 4.48
N GLY A 26 7.53 12.63 4.96
CA GLY A 26 8.50 13.33 4.12
C GLY A 26 9.32 12.38 3.24
N GLY A 27 9.37 11.09 3.60
CA GLY A 27 9.97 10.04 2.80
C GLY A 27 9.45 9.95 1.36
N TRP A 28 8.19 10.31 1.11
CA TRP A 28 7.64 10.38 -0.25
C TRP A 28 8.44 11.31 -1.15
N ASN A 29 8.75 12.51 -0.66
CA ASN A 29 9.56 13.47 -1.41
C ASN A 29 10.95 12.92 -1.69
N GLU A 30 11.58 12.25 -0.73
CA GLU A 30 12.89 11.63 -0.91
C GLU A 30 12.87 10.50 -1.93
N MET A 31 11.82 9.66 -1.92
CA MET A 31 11.64 8.58 -2.90
C MET A 31 11.58 9.13 -4.33
N PHE A 32 10.79 10.18 -4.55
CA PHE A 32 10.68 10.82 -5.86
C PHE A 32 11.94 11.57 -6.26
N ALA A 33 12.51 12.35 -5.35
CA ALA A 33 13.71 13.16 -5.63
C ALA A 33 14.92 12.31 -6.03
N ASN A 34 15.05 11.11 -5.46
CA ASN A 34 16.16 10.19 -5.73
C ASN A 34 15.84 9.15 -6.82
N GLY A 35 14.66 9.14 -7.37
CA GLY A 35 14.25 8.16 -8.39
C GLY A 35 14.17 6.70 -7.89
N TRP A 36 14.06 6.49 -6.59
CA TRP A 36 14.10 5.15 -6.00
C TRP A 36 12.89 4.28 -6.38
N LEU A 37 11.71 4.87 -6.56
CA LEU A 37 10.54 4.13 -7.03
C LEU A 37 10.75 3.57 -8.44
N GLY A 38 11.35 4.34 -9.33
CA GLY A 38 11.72 3.89 -10.67
C GLY A 38 12.73 2.75 -10.67
N ILE A 39 13.67 2.74 -9.72
CA ILE A 39 14.63 1.64 -9.55
C ILE A 39 13.91 0.35 -9.17
N ILE A 40 12.97 0.42 -8.20
CA ILE A 40 12.20 -0.74 -7.77
C ILE A 40 11.34 -1.27 -8.92
N GLU A 41 10.63 -0.39 -9.62
CA GLU A 41 9.77 -0.74 -10.75
C GLU A 41 10.59 -1.46 -11.84
N ASN A 42 11.75 -0.93 -12.19
CA ASN A 42 12.62 -1.51 -13.21
C ASN A 42 13.13 -2.91 -12.82
N ILE A 43 13.55 -3.09 -11.57
CA ILE A 43 14.07 -4.39 -11.10
C ILE A 43 12.95 -5.42 -10.96
N ALA A 44 11.73 -4.99 -10.72
CA ALA A 44 10.54 -5.84 -10.68
C ALA A 44 10.06 -6.29 -12.08
N GLY A 45 10.64 -5.77 -13.15
CA GLY A 45 10.30 -6.13 -14.54
C GLY A 45 9.47 -5.07 -15.28
N GLY A 46 9.22 -3.92 -14.67
CA GLY A 46 8.49 -2.81 -15.26
C GLY A 46 6.98 -2.82 -14.98
N PRO A 47 6.26 -1.76 -15.39
CA PRO A 47 4.83 -1.59 -15.11
C PRO A 47 3.97 -2.74 -15.64
N GLU A 48 4.29 -3.28 -16.80
CA GLU A 48 3.55 -4.40 -17.40
C GLU A 48 3.58 -5.65 -16.53
N VAL A 49 4.75 -5.99 -15.97
CA VAL A 49 4.88 -7.12 -15.05
C VAL A 49 4.08 -6.89 -13.78
N LEU A 50 4.17 -5.70 -13.21
CA LEU A 50 3.47 -5.34 -11.99
C LEU A 50 1.95 -5.32 -12.18
N TYR A 51 1.47 -4.78 -13.29
CA TYR A 51 0.04 -4.69 -13.61
C TYR A 51 -0.60 -6.07 -13.84
N HIS A 52 0.18 -7.06 -14.25
CA HIS A 52 -0.28 -8.41 -14.57
C HIS A 52 0.26 -9.48 -13.62
N MET A 53 0.62 -9.11 -12.39
CA MET A 53 1.10 -10.09 -11.41
C MET A 53 0.07 -11.21 -11.19
N PRO A 54 0.47 -12.50 -11.28
CA PRO A 54 -0.43 -13.62 -11.07
C PRO A 54 -1.16 -13.54 -9.72
N ASN A 55 -2.49 -13.70 -9.74
CA ASN A 55 -3.37 -13.64 -8.58
C ASN A 55 -3.39 -12.30 -7.82
N TYR A 56 -2.80 -11.26 -8.38
CA TYR A 56 -2.87 -9.90 -7.86
C TYR A 56 -3.38 -8.90 -8.90
N GLY A 57 -2.98 -9.07 -10.15
CA GLY A 57 -3.44 -8.24 -11.27
C GLY A 57 -2.97 -6.81 -11.16
N LYS A 58 -3.82 -5.88 -11.63
CA LYS A 58 -3.51 -4.46 -11.74
C LYS A 58 -3.13 -3.78 -10.42
N ASP A 59 -3.51 -4.33 -9.28
CA ASP A 59 -3.14 -3.79 -7.97
C ASP A 59 -1.64 -3.88 -7.70
N GLY A 60 -0.90 -4.69 -8.45
CA GLY A 60 0.55 -4.76 -8.41
C GLY A 60 1.24 -3.50 -8.94
N ASP A 61 0.60 -2.76 -9.85
CA ASP A 61 1.14 -1.49 -10.36
C ASP A 61 0.68 -0.34 -9.44
N ALA A 62 1.37 -0.18 -8.33
CA ALA A 62 1.03 0.80 -7.31
C ALA A 62 2.25 1.25 -6.52
N PHE A 63 2.28 2.51 -6.11
CA PHE A 63 3.16 2.97 -5.05
C PHE A 63 2.54 2.66 -3.69
N ILE A 64 3.35 2.20 -2.75
CA ILE A 64 2.92 1.72 -1.43
C ILE A 64 3.57 2.56 -0.34
N GLY A 65 2.74 3.07 0.58
CA GLY A 65 3.20 3.70 1.82
C GLY A 65 2.73 2.88 3.01
N LEU A 66 3.62 2.03 3.54
CA LEU A 66 3.35 1.24 4.74
C LEU A 66 3.56 2.08 6.00
N GLU A 67 2.69 1.89 6.97
CA GLU A 67 2.80 2.50 8.29
C GLU A 67 2.80 1.41 9.36
N ARG A 68 3.78 1.46 10.24
CA ARG A 68 3.85 0.57 11.40
C ARG A 68 3.54 1.37 12.65
N HIS A 69 2.47 0.98 13.34
CA HIS A 69 2.02 1.59 14.57
C HIS A 69 2.14 0.62 15.73
N LYS A 70 2.94 0.97 16.72
CA LYS A 70 3.02 0.24 17.98
C LYS A 70 3.01 1.21 19.15
N SER A 71 2.18 0.91 20.16
CA SER A 71 2.09 1.75 21.36
C SER A 71 3.46 1.89 22.04
N GLY A 72 3.85 3.12 22.34
CA GLY A 72 5.12 3.43 22.99
C GLY A 72 6.34 3.45 22.05
N GLU A 73 6.16 3.21 20.76
CA GLU A 73 7.22 3.27 19.76
C GLU A 73 6.96 4.39 18.74
N PRO A 74 8.02 4.96 18.13
CA PRO A 74 7.86 5.92 17.04
C PRO A 74 7.16 5.29 15.83
N LEU A 75 6.42 6.12 15.06
CA LEU A 75 5.88 5.72 13.77
C LEU A 75 7.01 5.34 12.81
N GLU A 76 6.85 4.22 12.11
CA GLU A 76 7.70 3.88 10.98
C GLU A 76 6.89 4.00 9.69
N VAL A 77 7.49 4.61 8.68
CA VAL A 77 6.91 4.74 7.34
C VAL A 77 7.84 4.05 6.35
N TRP A 78 7.31 3.08 5.62
CA TRP A 78 8.06 2.32 4.63
C TRP A 78 7.46 2.57 3.25
N ILE A 79 8.21 3.21 2.37
CA ILE A 79 7.72 3.62 1.06
C ILE A 79 8.42 2.83 -0.04
N GLY A 80 7.65 2.28 -0.94
CA GLY A 80 8.16 1.47 -2.03
C GLY A 80 7.05 0.87 -2.89
N MET A 81 7.25 -0.37 -3.30
CA MET A 81 6.31 -1.10 -4.16
C MET A 81 6.29 -2.58 -3.78
N PHE A 82 5.17 -3.23 -4.07
CA PHE A 82 5.14 -4.69 -4.11
C PHE A 82 5.70 -5.18 -5.44
N ALA A 83 6.49 -6.23 -5.37
CA ALA A 83 7.10 -6.89 -6.52
C ALA A 83 6.83 -8.40 -6.45
N PRO A 84 7.00 -9.15 -7.54
CA PRO A 84 6.92 -10.60 -7.51
C PRO A 84 7.83 -11.19 -6.43
N ALA A 85 7.39 -12.30 -5.81
CA ALA A 85 8.20 -13.00 -4.82
C ALA A 85 9.60 -13.30 -5.38
N ASN A 86 10.61 -13.20 -4.53
CA ASN A 86 12.02 -13.43 -4.88
C ASN A 86 12.64 -12.39 -5.83
N THR A 87 11.96 -11.27 -6.11
CA THR A 87 12.59 -10.15 -6.81
C THR A 87 13.85 -9.72 -6.06
N GLU A 88 14.92 -9.48 -6.78
CA GLU A 88 16.19 -9.02 -6.20
C GLU A 88 15.99 -7.68 -5.48
N VAL A 89 16.60 -7.56 -4.29
CA VAL A 89 16.56 -6.31 -3.52
C VAL A 89 17.83 -5.52 -3.82
N PRO A 90 17.72 -4.31 -4.39
CA PRO A 90 18.90 -3.49 -4.66
C PRO A 90 19.63 -3.12 -3.37
N GLU A 91 20.94 -2.90 -3.48
CA GLU A 91 21.73 -2.43 -2.35
C GLU A 91 21.16 -1.14 -1.76
N GLY A 92 21.09 -1.07 -0.44
CA GLY A 92 20.57 0.09 0.28
C GLY A 92 19.04 0.15 0.40
N PHE A 93 18.31 -0.84 -0.14
CA PHE A 93 16.87 -0.98 0.04
C PHE A 93 16.55 -1.98 1.15
N VAL A 94 15.35 -1.85 1.69
CA VAL A 94 14.77 -2.80 2.65
C VAL A 94 13.64 -3.58 1.99
N TYR A 95 13.29 -4.73 2.56
CA TYR A 95 12.22 -5.54 2.02
C TYR A 95 11.42 -6.27 3.10
N ILE A 96 10.21 -6.65 2.75
CA ILE A 96 9.34 -7.49 3.58
C ILE A 96 8.71 -8.54 2.65
N ASP A 97 8.81 -9.81 3.01
CA ASP A 97 8.15 -10.90 2.31
C ASP A 97 6.79 -11.20 2.91
N TYR A 98 5.76 -11.23 2.08
CA TYR A 98 4.42 -11.65 2.45
C TYR A 98 4.11 -13.00 1.81
N PRO A 99 3.74 -14.01 2.62
CA PRO A 99 3.41 -15.34 2.08
C PRO A 99 2.09 -15.31 1.32
N GLU A 100 1.93 -16.26 0.40
CA GLU A 100 0.63 -16.54 -0.22
C GLU A 100 -0.43 -16.76 0.85
N GLY A 101 -1.61 -16.17 0.64
CA GLY A 101 -2.71 -16.27 1.60
C GLY A 101 -2.76 -15.14 2.62
N THR A 102 -1.84 -14.18 2.58
CA THR A 102 -1.93 -12.94 3.38
C THR A 102 -3.20 -12.18 2.97
N ASN A 103 -4.03 -11.82 3.94
CA ASN A 103 -5.30 -11.15 3.69
C ASN A 103 -5.25 -9.66 4.01
N LEU A 104 -5.90 -8.88 3.18
CA LEU A 104 -6.10 -7.44 3.37
C LEU A 104 -7.59 -7.13 3.53
N GLY A 105 -7.90 -6.20 4.44
CA GLY A 105 -9.12 -5.41 4.38
C GLY A 105 -8.81 -4.14 3.61
N VAL A 106 -9.54 -3.87 2.53
CA VAL A 106 -9.29 -2.77 1.63
C VAL A 106 -10.46 -1.79 1.65
N CYS A 107 -10.16 -0.51 1.83
CA CYS A 107 -11.09 0.59 1.64
C CYS A 107 -10.74 1.35 0.38
N TRP A 108 -11.72 1.65 -0.46
CA TRP A 108 -11.58 2.60 -1.54
C TRP A 108 -12.11 3.96 -1.11
N ILE A 109 -11.25 4.96 -1.16
CA ILE A 109 -11.58 6.35 -0.81
C ILE A 109 -11.62 7.16 -2.10
N TYR A 110 -12.80 7.69 -2.44
CA TYR A 110 -13.05 8.46 -3.67
C TYR A 110 -13.17 9.94 -3.36
N GLY A 111 -12.44 10.77 -4.07
CA GLY A 111 -12.50 12.23 -3.94
C GLY A 111 -11.31 12.92 -4.61
N LYS A 112 -11.18 14.21 -4.35
CA LYS A 112 -9.98 14.95 -4.78
C LYS A 112 -8.75 14.38 -4.10
N GLU A 113 -7.64 14.30 -4.81
CA GLU A 113 -6.38 13.78 -4.25
C GLU A 113 -6.03 14.42 -2.91
N SER A 114 -6.17 15.75 -2.81
CA SER A 114 -5.90 16.51 -1.59
C SER A 114 -6.82 16.18 -0.41
N GLU A 115 -7.92 15.47 -0.63
CA GLU A 115 -8.93 15.14 0.37
C GLU A 115 -8.97 13.65 0.73
N THR A 116 -8.35 12.78 -0.08
CA THR A 116 -8.45 11.32 0.09
C THR A 116 -7.90 10.81 1.42
N HIS A 117 -7.03 11.56 2.07
CA HIS A 117 -6.48 11.18 3.38
C HIS A 117 -7.43 11.52 4.55
N ASN A 118 -8.45 12.34 4.33
CA ASN A 118 -9.35 12.77 5.40
C ASN A 118 -10.15 11.59 6.04
N PRO A 119 -10.75 10.65 5.27
CA PRO A 119 -11.49 9.55 5.87
C PRO A 119 -10.66 8.33 6.27
N ILE A 120 -9.32 8.37 6.16
CA ILE A 120 -8.46 7.23 6.53
C ILE A 120 -8.73 6.73 7.95
N GLY A 121 -8.96 7.64 8.90
CA GLY A 121 -9.26 7.27 10.28
C GLY A 121 -10.53 6.43 10.47
N GLU A 122 -11.43 6.40 9.47
CA GLU A 122 -12.65 5.61 9.50
C GLU A 122 -12.46 4.19 8.93
N CYS A 123 -11.35 3.94 8.22
CA CYS A 123 -11.14 2.69 7.49
C CYS A 123 -11.10 1.46 8.40
N ALA A 124 -10.40 1.54 9.53
CA ALA A 124 -10.34 0.43 10.47
C ALA A 124 -11.75 0.02 10.95
N GLY A 125 -12.58 1.00 11.32
CA GLY A 125 -13.97 0.77 11.74
C GLY A 125 -14.82 0.17 10.62
N LYS A 126 -14.67 0.63 9.40
CA LYS A 126 -15.39 0.09 8.24
C LYS A 126 -15.00 -1.37 7.96
N ILE A 127 -13.72 -1.69 8.08
CA ILE A 127 -13.21 -3.05 7.90
C ILE A 127 -13.76 -3.99 8.97
N THR A 128 -13.69 -3.59 10.24
CA THR A 128 -14.18 -4.42 11.36
C THR A 128 -15.70 -4.57 11.34
N ASN A 129 -16.44 -3.52 11.01
CA ASN A 129 -17.89 -3.59 10.84
C ASN A 129 -18.33 -4.47 9.65
N GLY A 130 -17.44 -4.64 8.66
CA GLY A 130 -17.62 -5.57 7.55
C GLY A 130 -17.32 -7.03 7.89
N GLY A 131 -17.04 -7.35 9.15
CA GLY A 131 -16.79 -8.71 9.62
C GLY A 131 -15.34 -9.18 9.50
N MET A 132 -14.40 -8.29 9.18
CA MET A 132 -12.99 -8.61 9.12
C MET A 132 -12.29 -8.28 10.44
N GLU A 133 -11.30 -9.08 10.80
CA GLU A 133 -10.50 -8.89 12.02
C GLU A 133 -9.12 -8.36 11.65
N ILE A 134 -8.80 -7.14 12.09
CA ILE A 134 -7.45 -6.57 11.92
C ILE A 134 -6.51 -7.29 12.85
N VAL A 135 -5.38 -7.78 12.32
CA VAL A 135 -4.40 -8.53 13.09
C VAL A 135 -3.07 -7.77 13.18
N PRO A 136 -2.50 -7.65 14.38
CA PRO A 136 -1.15 -7.14 14.54
C PRO A 136 -0.11 -8.16 14.04
N ASP A 137 1.12 -7.72 13.86
CA ASP A 137 2.24 -8.61 13.61
C ASP A 137 2.65 -9.35 14.91
N LYS A 138 3.68 -10.19 14.80
CA LYS A 138 4.20 -10.98 15.95
C LYS A 138 4.70 -10.11 17.11
N ASP A 139 5.05 -8.87 16.84
CA ASP A 139 5.56 -7.92 17.85
C ASP A 139 4.45 -7.04 18.43
N GLY A 140 3.19 -7.24 18.00
CA GLY A 140 2.03 -6.47 18.43
C GLY A 140 1.85 -5.15 17.71
N ALA A 141 2.58 -4.90 16.63
CA ALA A 141 2.41 -3.70 15.82
C ALA A 141 1.29 -3.88 14.80
N VAL A 142 0.49 -2.83 14.61
CA VAL A 142 -0.52 -2.77 13.56
C VAL A 142 0.10 -2.12 12.33
N TRP A 143 0.00 -2.82 11.21
CA TRP A 143 0.44 -2.32 9.91
C TRP A 143 -0.77 -1.98 9.04
N SER A 144 -0.67 -0.82 8.41
CA SER A 144 -1.63 -0.38 7.40
C SER A 144 -0.86 0.25 6.24
N PHE A 145 -1.50 0.44 5.11
CA PHE A 145 -0.84 1.11 4.00
C PHE A 145 -1.81 1.78 3.04
N GLU A 146 -1.34 2.85 2.45
CA GLU A 146 -1.94 3.44 1.27
C GLU A 146 -1.38 2.75 0.03
N ARG A 147 -2.26 2.49 -0.94
CA ARG A 147 -1.91 1.91 -2.23
C ARG A 147 -2.38 2.84 -3.34
N CYS A 148 -1.41 3.52 -3.94
CA CYS A 148 -1.63 4.47 -5.02
C CYS A 148 -1.58 3.73 -6.35
N GLN A 149 -2.66 3.06 -6.70
CA GLN A 149 -2.74 2.19 -7.88
C GLN A 149 -2.86 3.00 -9.17
N CYS A 150 -2.14 2.59 -10.20
CA CYS A 150 -2.28 3.13 -11.54
C CYS A 150 -3.28 2.27 -12.35
N PRO A 151 -4.38 2.83 -12.91
CA PRO A 151 -4.63 4.28 -13.08
C PRO A 151 -5.58 4.91 -12.04
N ARG A 152 -6.25 4.13 -11.17
CA ARG A 152 -7.37 4.69 -10.39
C ARG A 152 -6.99 5.80 -9.40
N TYR A 153 -5.72 5.82 -8.93
CA TYR A 153 -5.22 6.93 -8.12
C TYR A 153 -4.41 7.93 -8.94
N THR A 154 -3.60 7.45 -9.88
CA THR A 154 -2.65 8.28 -10.60
C THR A 154 -3.25 9.06 -11.76
N MET A 155 -4.44 8.67 -12.22
CA MET A 155 -5.14 9.33 -13.32
C MET A 155 -6.55 9.73 -12.88
N PRO A 156 -6.77 11.03 -12.56
CA PRO A 156 -8.08 11.51 -12.14
C PRO A 156 -9.16 11.26 -13.21
N ASP A 157 -10.38 11.02 -12.74
CA ASP A 157 -11.55 10.93 -13.61
C ASP A 157 -11.96 12.30 -14.19
N ASP A 158 -13.05 12.33 -14.99
CA ASP A 158 -13.55 13.56 -15.63
C ASP A 158 -13.95 14.65 -14.61
N LYS A 159 -14.17 14.29 -13.36
CA LYS A 159 -14.49 15.22 -12.26
C LYS A 159 -13.23 15.65 -11.50
N GLY A 160 -12.07 15.10 -11.87
CA GLY A 160 -10.79 15.32 -11.21
C GLY A 160 -10.68 14.59 -9.88
N ASN A 161 -11.41 13.50 -9.69
CA ASN A 161 -11.34 12.65 -8.51
C ASN A 161 -10.50 11.39 -8.77
N VAL A 162 -9.94 10.86 -7.70
CA VAL A 162 -9.14 9.63 -7.70
C VAL A 162 -9.70 8.64 -6.69
N ILE A 163 -9.23 7.40 -6.75
CA ILE A 163 -9.50 6.38 -5.74
C ILE A 163 -8.19 6.01 -5.08
N LEU A 164 -8.10 6.28 -3.78
CA LEU A 164 -7.01 5.80 -2.92
C LEU A 164 -7.47 4.52 -2.24
N ASP A 165 -6.63 3.48 -2.33
CA ASP A 165 -6.84 2.28 -1.51
C ASP A 165 -6.15 2.48 -0.17
N TYR A 166 -6.87 2.22 0.92
CA TYR A 166 -6.27 2.14 2.25
C TYR A 166 -6.51 0.76 2.84
N CYS A 167 -5.44 0.10 3.26
CA CYS A 167 -5.44 -1.32 3.56
C CYS A 167 -4.95 -1.61 4.97
N TYR A 168 -5.58 -2.60 5.61
CA TYR A 168 -5.10 -3.23 6.85
C TYR A 168 -4.88 -4.72 6.61
N PHE A 169 -3.93 -5.31 7.33
CA PHE A 169 -3.79 -6.76 7.36
C PHE A 169 -4.87 -7.35 8.27
N VAL A 170 -5.58 -8.35 7.75
CA VAL A 170 -6.70 -9.00 8.43
C VAL A 170 -6.52 -10.51 8.45
N LYS A 171 -7.28 -11.15 9.34
CA LYS A 171 -7.27 -12.61 9.50
C LYS A 171 -7.88 -13.35 8.31
#